data_1c00659d2162d4c296f3b0cdd41c5881
#
_entry.id   1c00659d2162d4c296f3b0cdd41c5881
#
_cell.length_a   1.000
_cell.length_b   1.000
_cell.length_c   1.000
_cell.angle_alpha   90.00
_cell.angle_beta   90.00
_cell.angle_gamma   90.00
#
_symmetry.space_group_name_H-M   'P 1'
#
loop_
_entity.id
_entity.type
_entity.pdbx_description
1 polymer ?
#
loop_
_entity_poly.entity_id
_entity_poly.type
_entity_poly.pdbx_seq_one_letter_code
_entity_poly.pdbx_strand_id
1 'polypeptide(L)'
;MRSPTLKIMTDFDIVRETVIKADPARIRALVNDFHQWQQWSPWEGLDPTMERTFSGGERGIGARYAWNGNRKAGRGDMEITSETSQAVGIRLNFEKPIRNTNQVTFEFIARPEGTAVSWRMTGQRGGLMALMARVLPMDRMIGKDFEKGLAQLKATAEA
;
A
#
# COMPACT_ATOMS: atom_id res chain seq x y z
N MET A 1 12.69 29.17 -1.58
CA MET A 1 12.26 29.65 -0.26
C MET A 1 11.00 28.90 0.17
N ARG A 2 11.01 28.35 1.35
CA ARG A 2 9.85 27.60 1.83
C ARG A 2 8.76 28.53 2.36
N SER A 3 7.53 28.25 1.94
CA SER A 3 6.37 28.97 2.42
C SER A 3 6.05 28.61 3.87
N PRO A 4 5.66 29.58 4.72
CA PRO A 4 5.23 29.29 6.10
C PRO A 4 4.03 28.33 6.18
N THR A 5 3.23 28.23 5.12
CA THR A 5 2.05 27.35 5.08
C THR A 5 2.41 25.88 5.14
N LEU A 6 3.67 25.49 4.84
CA LEU A 6 4.12 24.10 4.94
C LEU A 6 4.11 23.58 6.38
N LYS A 7 4.02 24.48 7.37
CA LYS A 7 4.00 24.08 8.78
C LYS A 7 2.73 23.37 9.22
N ILE A 8 1.63 23.46 8.43
CA ILE A 8 0.37 22.79 8.74
C ILE A 8 0.33 21.34 8.24
N MET A 9 1.37 20.92 7.49
CA MET A 9 1.46 19.55 6.96
C MET A 9 2.69 18.86 7.53
N THR A 10 2.54 17.59 7.92
CA THR A 10 3.64 16.77 8.39
C THR A 10 3.88 15.64 7.42
N ASP A 11 5.14 15.40 7.09
CA ASP A 11 5.54 14.28 6.25
C ASP A 11 5.53 13.00 7.08
N PHE A 12 5.24 11.89 6.43
CA PHE A 12 5.40 10.59 7.05
C PHE A 12 6.04 9.61 6.06
N ASP A 13 6.72 8.62 6.60
CA ASP A 13 7.42 7.60 5.84
C ASP A 13 7.37 6.32 6.66
N ILE A 14 6.60 5.36 6.18
CA ILE A 14 6.41 4.08 6.87
C ILE A 14 6.92 2.99 5.96
N VAL A 15 7.84 2.16 6.46
CA VAL A 15 8.41 1.07 5.68
C VAL A 15 8.52 -0.19 6.53
N ARG A 16 8.22 -1.34 5.91
CA ARG A 16 8.46 -2.66 6.49
C ARG A 16 9.06 -3.55 5.41
N GLU A 17 9.79 -4.56 5.85
CA GLU A 17 10.55 -5.41 4.97
C GLU A 17 10.49 -6.86 5.43
N THR A 18 10.55 -7.79 4.48
CA THR A 18 10.68 -9.21 4.76
C THR A 18 11.47 -9.89 3.65
N VAL A 19 11.98 -11.10 3.90
CA VAL A 19 12.63 -11.91 2.88
C VAL A 19 11.69 -13.06 2.53
N ILE A 20 11.41 -13.21 1.24
CA ILE A 20 10.51 -14.24 0.71
C ILE A 20 11.33 -15.20 -0.16
N LYS A 21 11.16 -16.50 0.09
CA LYS A 21 11.85 -17.55 -0.68
C LYS A 21 11.12 -17.81 -1.99
N ALA A 22 11.19 -16.84 -2.88
CA ALA A 22 10.62 -16.90 -4.22
C ALA A 22 11.36 -15.92 -5.12
N ASP A 23 11.23 -16.09 -6.43
CA ASP A 23 11.83 -15.18 -7.39
C ASP A 23 11.15 -13.82 -7.36
N PRO A 24 11.92 -12.73 -7.60
CA PRO A 24 11.33 -11.38 -7.65
C PRO A 24 10.16 -11.27 -8.62
N ALA A 25 10.24 -11.93 -9.78
CA ALA A 25 9.18 -11.87 -10.79
C ALA A 25 7.86 -12.48 -10.29
N ARG A 26 7.93 -13.58 -9.52
CA ARG A 26 6.74 -14.21 -8.94
C ARG A 26 6.07 -13.30 -7.93
N ILE A 27 6.86 -12.68 -7.08
CA ILE A 27 6.35 -11.77 -6.04
C ILE A 27 5.77 -10.52 -6.68
N ARG A 28 6.48 -9.95 -7.67
CA ARG A 28 6.01 -8.78 -8.38
C ARG A 28 4.66 -9.06 -9.06
N ALA A 29 4.46 -10.26 -9.61
CA ALA A 29 3.19 -10.63 -10.23
C ALA A 29 2.02 -10.63 -9.25
N LEU A 30 2.28 -10.84 -7.96
CA LEU A 30 1.25 -10.76 -6.92
C LEU A 30 0.95 -9.32 -6.50
N VAL A 31 1.84 -8.38 -6.82
CA VAL A 31 1.70 -6.98 -6.44
C VAL A 31 1.23 -6.10 -7.60
N ASN A 32 1.67 -6.39 -8.82
CA ASN A 32 1.37 -5.56 -9.99
C ASN A 32 0.00 -5.84 -10.63
N ASP A 33 -0.77 -6.75 -10.05
CA ASP A 33 -2.12 -7.10 -10.48
C ASP A 33 -3.04 -7.01 -9.26
N PHE A 34 -3.91 -6.03 -9.24
CA PHE A 34 -4.80 -5.81 -8.09
C PHE A 34 -5.77 -6.98 -7.85
N HIS A 35 -6.05 -7.79 -8.84
CA HIS A 35 -6.85 -9.01 -8.65
C HIS A 35 -6.15 -10.00 -7.71
N GLN A 36 -4.82 -10.01 -7.72
CA GLN A 36 -4.02 -10.89 -6.88
C GLN A 36 -3.92 -10.41 -5.42
N TRP A 37 -4.21 -9.14 -5.17
CA TRP A 37 -4.17 -8.59 -3.81
C TRP A 37 -5.15 -9.27 -2.87
N GLN A 38 -6.22 -9.85 -3.39
CA GLN A 38 -7.19 -10.58 -2.57
C GLN A 38 -6.55 -11.77 -1.85
N GLN A 39 -5.43 -12.28 -2.33
CA GLN A 39 -4.74 -13.42 -1.74
C GLN A 39 -3.88 -13.04 -0.54
N TRP A 40 -3.45 -11.77 -0.43
CA TRP A 40 -2.46 -11.40 0.56
C TRP A 40 -2.68 -10.06 1.25
N SER A 41 -3.50 -9.19 0.71
CA SER A 41 -3.69 -7.87 1.30
C SER A 41 -4.22 -7.96 2.74
N PRO A 42 -3.65 -7.18 3.68
CA PRO A 42 -4.08 -7.22 5.07
C PRO A 42 -5.46 -6.60 5.27
N TRP A 43 -5.95 -5.89 4.28
CA TRP A 43 -7.26 -5.22 4.35
C TRP A 43 -8.39 -6.02 3.71
N GLU A 44 -8.08 -7.18 3.13
CA GLU A 44 -9.12 -8.09 2.66
C GLU A 44 -9.85 -8.69 3.86
N GLY A 45 -11.16 -8.82 3.75
CA GLY A 45 -11.98 -9.38 4.82
C GLY A 45 -12.46 -8.38 5.87
N LEU A 46 -12.07 -7.11 5.78
CA LEU A 46 -12.57 -6.08 6.69
C LEU A 46 -14.07 -5.84 6.49
N ASP A 47 -14.55 -6.03 5.29
CA ASP A 47 -15.96 -5.89 4.93
C ASP A 47 -16.31 -6.91 3.84
N PRO A 48 -17.06 -7.98 4.19
CA PRO A 48 -17.45 -9.00 3.22
C PRO A 48 -18.32 -8.46 2.07
N THR A 49 -18.97 -7.32 2.27
CA THR A 49 -19.85 -6.71 1.27
C THR A 49 -19.20 -5.54 0.55
N MET A 50 -17.91 -5.34 0.72
CA MET A 50 -17.18 -4.24 0.10
C MET A 50 -17.29 -4.30 -1.42
N GLU A 51 -17.64 -3.15 -2.03
CA GLU A 51 -17.68 -3.02 -3.47
C GLU A 51 -16.27 -2.81 -4.00
N ARG A 52 -15.89 -3.59 -5.01
CA ARG A 52 -14.60 -3.50 -5.67
C ARG A 52 -14.80 -3.21 -7.14
N THR A 53 -14.03 -2.28 -7.67
CA THR A 53 -14.07 -1.94 -9.09
C THR A 53 -12.65 -1.98 -9.65
N PHE A 54 -12.43 -2.82 -10.64
CA PHE A 54 -11.17 -2.91 -11.37
C PHE A 54 -11.33 -2.20 -12.70
N SER A 55 -10.35 -1.36 -13.06
CA SER A 55 -10.38 -0.62 -14.31
C SER A 55 -8.98 -0.36 -14.81
N GLY A 56 -8.85 0.30 -15.96
CA GLY A 56 -7.56 0.52 -16.60
C GLY A 56 -6.97 -0.78 -17.12
N GLY A 57 -5.65 -0.93 -17.06
CA GLY A 57 -4.98 -2.15 -17.46
C GLY A 57 -5.26 -3.32 -16.52
N GLU A 58 -5.09 -4.54 -17.00
CA GLU A 58 -5.23 -5.71 -16.16
C GLU A 58 -4.16 -5.78 -15.08
N ARG A 59 -2.95 -5.34 -15.41
CA ARG A 59 -1.81 -5.31 -14.50
C ARG A 59 -0.81 -4.26 -14.98
N GLY A 60 0.14 -3.92 -14.10
CA GLY A 60 1.19 -2.96 -14.42
C GLY A 60 0.69 -1.53 -14.50
N ILE A 61 1.48 -0.67 -15.11
CA ILE A 61 1.18 0.76 -15.20
C ILE A 61 -0.21 0.98 -15.80
N GLY A 62 -1.02 1.78 -15.12
CA GLY A 62 -2.38 2.12 -15.54
C GLY A 62 -3.46 1.24 -14.95
N ALA A 63 -3.12 0.14 -14.28
CA ALA A 63 -4.08 -0.68 -13.56
C ALA A 63 -4.66 0.11 -12.40
N ARG A 64 -5.98 0.02 -12.21
CA ARG A 64 -6.72 0.76 -11.17
C ARG A 64 -7.61 -0.19 -10.37
N TYR A 65 -7.74 0.16 -9.09
CA TYR A 65 -8.60 -0.56 -8.16
C TYR A 65 -9.29 0.45 -7.25
N ALA A 66 -10.60 0.38 -7.18
CA ALA A 66 -11.38 1.23 -6.28
C ALA A 66 -12.18 0.36 -5.32
N TRP A 67 -12.32 0.83 -4.09
CA TRP A 67 -13.12 0.14 -3.09
C TRP A 67 -14.06 1.10 -2.38
N ASN A 68 -15.20 0.56 -1.96
CA ASN A 68 -16.18 1.29 -1.17
C ASN A 68 -16.77 0.31 -0.16
N GLY A 69 -16.43 0.49 1.10
CA GLY A 69 -16.80 -0.42 2.16
C GLY A 69 -17.40 0.28 3.38
N ASN A 70 -17.43 -0.46 4.47
CA ASN A 70 -17.93 0.04 5.75
C ASN A 70 -16.92 1.02 6.37
N ARG A 71 -17.18 1.43 7.63
CA ARG A 71 -16.30 2.39 8.33
C ARG A 71 -14.87 1.88 8.51
N LYS A 72 -14.68 0.57 8.63
CA LYS A 72 -13.35 -0.02 8.78
C LYS A 72 -12.58 -0.02 7.47
N ALA A 73 -13.24 -0.38 6.39
CA ALA A 73 -12.62 -0.45 5.07
C ALA A 73 -12.49 0.93 4.42
N GLY A 74 -13.43 1.83 4.67
CA GLY A 74 -13.42 3.16 4.08
C GLY A 74 -13.72 3.13 2.58
N ARG A 75 -13.27 4.17 1.89
CA ARG A 75 -13.44 4.32 0.45
C ARG A 75 -12.19 4.96 -0.14
N GLY A 76 -11.79 4.48 -1.30
CA GLY A 76 -10.64 5.04 -1.99
C GLY A 76 -10.32 4.30 -3.27
N ASP A 77 -9.16 4.60 -3.83
CA ASP A 77 -8.68 3.96 -5.05
C ASP A 77 -7.16 3.90 -5.07
N MET A 78 -6.66 3.03 -5.93
CA MET A 78 -5.23 2.86 -6.18
C MET A 78 -4.99 2.81 -7.68
N GLU A 79 -3.84 3.31 -8.10
CA GLU A 79 -3.38 3.19 -9.48
C GLU A 79 -1.89 2.89 -9.49
N ILE A 80 -1.49 1.92 -10.31
CA ILE A 80 -0.07 1.64 -10.53
C ILE A 80 0.46 2.72 -11.48
N THR A 81 1.39 3.53 -10.99
CA THR A 81 1.90 4.68 -11.73
C THR A 81 3.32 4.47 -12.25
N SER A 82 4.04 3.48 -11.71
CA SER A 82 5.38 3.14 -12.18
C SER A 82 5.66 1.67 -11.94
N GLU A 83 6.49 1.10 -12.79
CA GLU A 83 6.92 -0.29 -12.63
C GLU A 83 8.26 -0.50 -13.30
N THR A 84 9.16 -1.21 -12.60
CA THR A 84 10.40 -1.75 -13.15
C THR A 84 10.48 -3.22 -12.75
N SER A 85 11.54 -3.91 -13.16
CA SER A 85 11.76 -5.29 -12.72
C SER A 85 11.95 -5.41 -11.20
N GLN A 86 12.27 -4.31 -10.52
CA GLN A 86 12.61 -4.30 -9.09
C GLN A 86 11.66 -3.48 -8.24
N ALA A 87 10.67 -2.81 -8.83
CA ALA A 87 9.79 -1.93 -8.06
C ALA A 87 8.43 -1.74 -8.72
N VAL A 88 7.42 -1.54 -7.88
CA VAL A 88 6.07 -1.15 -8.30
C VAL A 88 5.67 0.08 -7.48
N GLY A 89 5.35 1.17 -8.17
CA GLY A 89 4.88 2.40 -7.54
C GLY A 89 3.37 2.55 -7.70
N ILE A 90 2.70 2.92 -6.62
CA ILE A 90 1.23 3.00 -6.56
C ILE A 90 0.83 4.33 -5.94
N ARG A 91 -0.11 5.02 -6.58
CA ARG A 91 -0.79 6.15 -5.97
C ARG A 91 -1.98 5.58 -5.19
N LEU A 92 -2.02 5.84 -3.90
CA LEU A 92 -3.08 5.41 -3.00
C LEU A 92 -3.87 6.63 -2.55
N ASN A 93 -5.13 6.69 -2.93
CA ASN A 93 -6.00 7.81 -2.62
C ASN A 93 -7.14 7.35 -1.73
N PHE A 94 -7.23 7.93 -0.52
CA PHE A 94 -8.35 7.73 0.38
C PHE A 94 -9.35 8.85 0.21
N GLU A 95 -10.64 8.51 0.15
CA GLU A 95 -11.73 9.47 0.17
C GLU A 95 -12.42 9.49 1.53
N LYS A 96 -12.51 8.33 2.18
CA LYS A 96 -13.11 8.17 3.51
C LYS A 96 -12.27 7.20 4.35
N PRO A 97 -12.16 7.41 5.66
CA PRO A 97 -12.85 8.44 6.47
C PRO A 97 -12.31 9.85 6.27
N ILE A 98 -11.06 10.00 5.82
CA ILE A 98 -10.41 11.29 5.64
C ILE A 98 -9.71 11.30 4.29
N ARG A 99 -9.95 12.36 3.50
CA ARG A 99 -9.32 12.50 2.18
C ARG A 99 -7.81 12.67 2.31
N ASN A 100 -7.07 11.82 1.59
CA ASN A 100 -5.61 11.79 1.67
C ASN A 100 -5.05 11.04 0.47
N THR A 101 -3.94 11.51 -0.08
CA THR A 101 -3.24 10.85 -1.19
C THR A 101 -1.82 10.51 -0.77
N ASN A 102 -1.41 9.27 -1.01
CA ASN A 102 -0.12 8.76 -0.61
C ASN A 102 0.59 8.08 -1.77
N GLN A 103 1.91 8.00 -1.67
CA GLN A 103 2.74 7.22 -2.59
C GLN A 103 3.13 5.92 -1.89
N VAL A 104 2.85 4.81 -2.55
CA VAL A 104 3.24 3.48 -2.07
C VAL A 104 4.26 2.92 -3.04
N THR A 105 5.30 2.29 -2.50
CA THR A 105 6.34 1.65 -3.31
C THR A 105 6.66 0.28 -2.73
N PHE A 106 6.61 -0.73 -3.60
CA PHE A 106 7.14 -2.06 -3.30
C PHE A 106 8.46 -2.21 -4.05
N GLU A 107 9.48 -2.72 -3.35
CA GLU A 107 10.76 -3.04 -3.96
C GLU A 107 11.06 -4.52 -3.79
N PHE A 108 11.67 -5.13 -4.81
CA PHE A 108 11.95 -6.57 -4.87
C PHE A 108 13.42 -6.73 -5.22
N ILE A 109 14.25 -7.02 -4.23
CA ILE A 109 15.70 -7.10 -4.41
C ILE A 109 16.16 -8.54 -4.21
N ALA A 110 16.77 -9.13 -5.25
CA ALA A 110 17.28 -10.49 -5.18
C ALA A 110 18.36 -10.61 -4.12
N ARG A 111 18.29 -11.68 -3.33
CA ARG A 111 19.24 -12.03 -2.27
C ARG A 111 19.60 -13.50 -2.41
N PRO A 112 20.72 -13.95 -1.81
CA PRO A 112 21.06 -15.38 -1.82
C PRO A 112 19.97 -16.28 -1.23
N GLU A 113 19.27 -15.79 -0.19
CA GLU A 113 18.23 -16.54 0.51
C GLU A 113 16.83 -16.38 -0.09
N GLY A 114 16.67 -15.55 -1.13
CA GLY A 114 15.36 -15.30 -1.76
C GLY A 114 15.27 -13.88 -2.29
N THR A 115 14.17 -13.19 -1.97
CA THR A 115 13.94 -11.81 -2.39
C THR A 115 13.63 -10.96 -1.17
N ALA A 116 14.36 -9.87 -0.99
CA ALA A 116 14.01 -8.87 0.01
C ALA A 116 12.89 -8.01 -0.57
N VAL A 117 11.75 -7.97 0.12
CA VAL A 117 10.58 -7.20 -0.28
C VAL A 117 10.35 -6.11 0.74
N SER A 118 10.29 -4.87 0.27
CA SER A 118 9.94 -3.73 1.13
C SER A 118 8.61 -3.13 0.67
N TRP A 119 7.84 -2.66 1.62
CA TRP A 119 6.58 -1.96 1.42
C TRP A 119 6.69 -0.62 2.12
N ARG A 120 6.71 0.44 1.33
CA ARG A 120 6.89 1.81 1.83
C ARG A 120 5.69 2.66 1.45
N MET A 121 5.24 3.49 2.38
CA MET A 121 4.23 4.49 2.12
C MET A 121 4.72 5.84 2.61
N THR A 122 4.69 6.83 1.73
CA THR A 122 5.04 8.20 2.05
C THR A 122 3.88 9.12 1.71
N GLY A 123 3.82 10.26 2.40
CA GLY A 123 2.80 11.24 2.15
C GLY A 123 2.88 12.38 3.13
N GLN A 124 1.86 13.22 3.10
CA GLN A 124 1.76 14.37 3.98
C GLN A 124 0.43 14.32 4.73
N ARG A 125 0.49 14.63 6.00
CA ARG A 125 -0.69 14.77 6.85
C ARG A 125 -0.98 16.24 7.04
N GLY A 126 -2.14 16.70 6.56
CA GLY A 126 -2.60 18.04 6.76
C GLY A 126 -3.76 18.08 7.73
N GLY A 127 -4.00 19.23 8.38
CA GLY A 127 -5.19 19.49 9.16
C GLY A 127 -5.56 18.41 10.15
N LEU A 128 -6.72 17.81 9.94
CA LEU A 128 -7.30 16.79 10.83
C LEU A 128 -6.42 15.54 10.95
N MET A 129 -5.79 15.10 9.85
CA MET A 129 -4.90 13.92 9.89
C MET A 129 -3.68 14.17 10.79
N ALA A 130 -3.07 15.36 10.70
CA ALA A 130 -1.94 15.72 11.55
C ALA A 130 -2.35 15.76 13.01
N LEU A 131 -3.54 16.29 13.29
CA LEU A 131 -4.07 16.36 14.65
C LEU A 131 -4.33 14.95 15.21
N MET A 132 -4.94 14.07 14.43
CA MET A 132 -5.22 12.69 14.85
C MET A 132 -3.94 11.92 15.12
N ALA A 133 -2.87 12.18 14.35
CA ALA A 133 -1.59 11.50 14.55
C ALA A 133 -0.92 11.83 15.88
N ARG A 134 -1.33 12.91 16.55
CA ARG A 134 -0.81 13.27 17.88
C ARG A 134 -1.39 12.39 18.98
N VAL A 135 -2.61 11.88 18.79
CA VAL A 135 -3.31 11.07 19.81
C VAL A 135 -3.36 9.59 19.47
N LEU A 136 -3.25 9.23 18.20
CA LEU A 136 -3.29 7.83 17.75
C LEU A 136 -1.93 7.44 17.14
N PRO A 137 -1.40 6.25 17.48
CA PRO A 137 -0.12 5.79 16.92
C PRO A 137 -0.33 5.28 15.50
N MET A 138 -0.69 6.18 14.57
CA MET A 138 -1.07 5.82 13.20
C MET A 138 0.04 5.11 12.44
N ASP A 139 1.29 5.58 12.59
CA ASP A 139 2.43 4.96 11.91
C ASP A 139 2.64 3.51 12.36
N ARG A 140 2.46 3.27 13.66
CA ARG A 140 2.58 1.92 14.22
C ARG A 140 1.44 1.04 13.73
N MET A 141 0.22 1.57 13.67
CA MET A 141 -0.95 0.81 13.21
C MET A 141 -0.80 0.41 11.74
N ILE A 142 -0.40 1.35 10.89
CA ILE A 142 -0.16 1.09 9.47
C ILE A 142 1.01 0.13 9.31
N GLY A 143 2.09 0.33 10.07
CA GLY A 143 3.25 -0.56 10.02
C GLY A 143 2.90 -2.00 10.39
N LYS A 144 2.02 -2.21 11.36
CA LYS A 144 1.53 -3.54 11.71
C LYS A 144 0.71 -4.17 10.58
N ASP A 145 -0.08 -3.36 9.89
CA ASP A 145 -0.83 -3.85 8.73
C ASP A 145 0.14 -4.28 7.62
N PHE A 146 1.20 -3.51 7.38
CA PHE A 146 2.23 -3.88 6.41
C PHE A 146 2.93 -5.18 6.80
N GLU A 147 3.26 -5.36 8.07
CA GLU A 147 3.87 -6.59 8.56
C GLU A 147 2.95 -7.79 8.31
N LYS A 148 1.67 -7.64 8.60
CA LYS A 148 0.68 -8.68 8.35
C LYS A 148 0.57 -8.99 6.85
N GLY A 149 0.48 -7.94 6.03
CA GLY A 149 0.39 -8.10 4.58
C GLY A 149 1.63 -8.76 3.99
N LEU A 150 2.82 -8.37 4.43
CA LEU A 150 4.07 -8.99 3.98
C LEU A 150 4.15 -10.46 4.40
N ALA A 151 3.68 -10.80 5.60
CA ALA A 151 3.63 -12.19 6.03
C ALA A 151 2.67 -13.02 5.16
N GLN A 152 1.53 -12.46 4.78
CA GLN A 152 0.57 -13.12 3.90
C GLN A 152 1.11 -13.24 2.48
N LEU A 153 1.79 -12.20 1.98
CA LEU A 153 2.44 -12.22 0.68
C LEU A 153 3.52 -13.31 0.64
N LYS A 154 4.30 -13.41 1.70
CA LYS A 154 5.31 -14.46 1.85
C LYS A 154 4.68 -15.84 1.79
N ALA A 155 3.63 -16.08 2.55
CA ALA A 155 2.92 -17.36 2.55
C ALA A 155 2.38 -17.71 1.17
N THR A 156 1.80 -16.74 0.48
CA THR A 156 1.24 -16.92 -0.86
C THR A 156 2.32 -17.23 -1.89
N ALA A 157 3.42 -16.47 -1.86
CA ALA A 157 4.50 -16.62 -2.83
C ALA A 157 5.28 -17.92 -2.64
N GLU A 158 5.42 -18.38 -1.40
CA GLU A 158 6.18 -19.60 -1.07
C GLU A 158 5.36 -20.87 -1.16
N ALA A 159 4.06 -20.74 -1.35
CA ALA A 159 3.16 -21.89 -1.47
C ALA A 159 3.36 -22.66 -2.79
#